data_692b17396d3dc51e157f529a7278a4b7
#
_entry.id   692b17396d3dc51e157f529a7278a4b7
#
_cell.length_a   1.000
_cell.length_b   1.000
_cell.length_c   1.000
_cell.angle_alpha   90.00
_cell.angle_beta   90.00
_cell.angle_gamma   90.00
#
_symmetry.space_group_name_H-M   'P 1'
#
loop_
_entity.id
_entity.type
_entity.pdbx_description
1 polymer ?
#
loop_
_entity_poly.entity_id
_entity_poly.type
_entity_poly.pdbx_seq_one_letter_code
_entity_poly.pdbx_strand_id
1 'polypeptide(L)'
;MIDNPMLAQIPDIRLISKIDEGGTSSIWKAIDLVRDEIVAVKILNREFTANNDDIEQFKIEQKTMSEIDHVGIVKSYRLGKTDSFWYYVMEYVDGYNFANYLIRKKYLPEIDCLLICQSVALALDYAWNNHGIVHCDIKPENIMINSQGVIKLTDLGLCYTYKFLKDGVQNVPDHVMGTPSYISPEQVYGDVELDCRADIYSLGATLYHLSTGKLLFPDLETEEMMKAHCDVEMRAKDPRIFQPMLSEGFCQLLEAMLVKDRDERVQTWNDIYSMCCDVERGISFKPRQTKSSSSIILGL
;
A
#
# COMPACT_ATOMS: atom_id res chain seq x y z
N MET A 1 29.67 13.69 -6.31
CA MET A 1 29.21 15.08 -6.06
C MET A 1 27.94 15.23 -6.85
N ILE A 2 26.86 15.74 -6.24
CA ILE A 2 25.57 15.93 -6.90
C ILE A 2 25.74 17.14 -7.81
N ASP A 3 25.87 16.92 -9.12
CA ASP A 3 26.12 17.98 -10.12
C ASP A 3 24.84 18.81 -10.46
N ASN A 4 23.85 18.82 -9.59
CA ASN A 4 22.67 19.66 -9.80
C ASN A 4 22.65 20.81 -8.77
N PRO A 5 23.09 22.02 -9.14
CA PRO A 5 23.16 23.16 -8.23
C PRO A 5 21.81 23.58 -7.67
N MET A 6 20.67 23.18 -8.27
CA MET A 6 19.34 23.47 -7.75
C MET A 6 18.99 22.63 -6.50
N LEU A 7 19.57 21.44 -6.33
CA LEU A 7 19.34 20.59 -5.16
C LEU A 7 20.16 21.00 -3.93
N ALA A 8 21.16 21.86 -4.11
CA ALA A 8 21.99 22.39 -3.03
C ALA A 8 21.31 23.44 -2.15
N GLN A 9 20.01 23.75 -2.37
CA GLN A 9 19.34 24.91 -1.78
C GLN A 9 18.26 24.58 -0.74
N ILE A 10 18.20 23.35 -0.24
CA ILE A 10 17.27 23.04 0.85
C ILE A 10 17.88 23.49 2.18
N PRO A 11 17.27 24.47 2.89
CA PRO A 11 17.78 24.95 4.15
C PRO A 11 17.96 23.81 5.16
N ASP A 12 19.11 23.78 5.81
CA ASP A 12 19.45 22.81 6.87
C ASP A 12 19.43 21.34 6.45
N ILE A 13 19.41 21.05 5.13
CA ILE A 13 19.44 19.69 4.58
C ILE A 13 20.62 19.54 3.64
N ARG A 14 21.42 18.51 3.86
CA ARG A 14 22.48 18.09 2.96
C ARG A 14 22.11 16.79 2.26
N LEU A 15 21.76 16.86 0.98
CA LEU A 15 21.49 15.68 0.16
C LEU A 15 22.76 14.84 0.00
N ILE A 16 22.61 13.50 0.07
CA ILE A 16 23.71 12.54 -0.06
C ILE A 16 23.62 11.81 -1.40
N SER A 17 22.50 11.13 -1.64
CA SER A 17 22.27 10.32 -2.84
C SER A 17 20.80 10.20 -3.15
N LYS A 18 20.45 10.05 -4.42
CA LYS A 18 19.11 9.69 -4.84
C LYS A 18 18.86 8.22 -4.45
N ILE A 19 17.69 7.95 -3.86
CA ILE A 19 17.25 6.62 -3.46
C ILE A 19 16.31 6.05 -4.51
N ASP A 20 15.34 6.86 -4.96
CA ASP A 20 14.29 6.44 -5.86
C ASP A 20 13.82 7.60 -6.75
N GLU A 21 13.18 7.27 -7.89
CA GLU A 21 12.60 8.21 -8.83
C GLU A 21 11.25 7.69 -9.32
N GLY A 22 10.19 8.33 -8.86
CA GLY A 22 8.83 8.08 -9.33
C GLY A 22 8.40 9.06 -10.42
N GLY A 23 7.19 8.86 -10.95
CA GLY A 23 6.61 9.73 -11.98
C GLY A 23 6.52 11.20 -11.55
N THR A 24 6.06 11.46 -10.33
CA THR A 24 5.79 12.82 -9.84
C THR A 24 6.88 13.38 -8.91
N SER A 25 7.71 12.53 -8.32
CA SER A 25 8.66 12.92 -7.28
C SER A 25 9.92 12.07 -7.27
N SER A 26 10.96 12.58 -6.64
CA SER A 26 12.20 11.84 -6.38
C SER A 26 12.49 11.78 -4.89
N ILE A 27 13.05 10.66 -4.41
CA ILE A 27 13.40 10.44 -3.01
C ILE A 27 14.91 10.44 -2.85
N TRP A 28 15.38 11.19 -1.87
CA TRP A 28 16.79 11.39 -1.59
C TRP A 28 17.15 11.03 -0.17
N LYS A 29 18.26 10.32 0.02
CA LYS A 29 18.94 10.21 1.31
C LYS A 29 19.63 11.53 1.62
N ALA A 30 19.48 12.03 2.85
CA ALA A 30 20.01 13.32 3.27
C ALA A 30 20.44 13.30 4.74
N ILE A 31 21.14 14.35 5.16
CA ILE A 31 21.39 14.67 6.56
C ILE A 31 20.59 15.93 6.89
N ASP A 32 19.77 15.86 7.93
CA ASP A 32 19.17 17.02 8.58
C ASP A 32 20.21 17.62 9.52
N LEU A 33 20.71 18.81 9.18
CA LEU A 33 21.81 19.46 9.90
C LEU A 33 21.38 20.05 11.26
N VAL A 34 20.08 20.21 11.48
CA VAL A 34 19.53 20.68 12.77
C VAL A 34 19.39 19.51 13.75
N ARG A 35 18.91 18.36 13.23
CA ARG A 35 18.68 17.17 14.05
C ARG A 35 19.92 16.28 14.17
N ASP A 36 20.92 16.50 13.31
CA ASP A 36 22.10 15.64 13.13
C ASP A 36 21.73 14.17 12.85
N GLU A 37 20.71 13.96 12.03
CA GLU A 37 20.15 12.65 11.71
C GLU A 37 20.11 12.40 10.20
N ILE A 38 20.19 11.12 9.81
CA ILE A 38 19.90 10.71 8.43
C ILE A 38 18.39 10.71 8.23
N VAL A 39 17.95 11.38 7.15
CA VAL A 39 16.55 11.52 6.77
C VAL A 39 16.36 11.16 5.30
N ALA A 40 15.11 10.91 4.91
CA ALA A 40 14.70 10.91 3.51
C ALA A 40 14.04 12.24 3.16
N VAL A 41 14.26 12.69 1.93
CA VAL A 41 13.65 13.92 1.39
C VAL A 41 12.94 13.56 0.11
N LYS A 42 11.60 13.69 0.08
CA LYS A 42 10.80 13.56 -1.14
C LYS A 42 10.68 14.95 -1.77
N ILE A 43 11.02 15.05 -3.04
CA ILE A 43 11.05 16.29 -3.82
C ILE A 43 10.07 16.15 -4.97
N LEU A 44 9.11 17.06 -5.06
CA LEU A 44 8.16 17.14 -6.18
C LEU A 44 8.92 17.52 -7.46
N ASN A 45 8.78 16.74 -8.52
CA ASN A 45 9.44 16.97 -9.79
C ASN A 45 8.96 18.29 -10.42
N ARG A 46 9.87 18.98 -11.10
CA ARG A 46 9.66 20.36 -11.55
C ARG A 46 8.45 20.52 -12.48
N GLU A 47 8.16 19.55 -13.30
CA GLU A 47 7.03 19.55 -14.23
C GLU A 47 5.67 19.61 -13.51
N PHE A 48 5.59 19.04 -12.30
CA PHE A 48 4.39 19.04 -11.45
C PHE A 48 4.28 20.28 -10.55
N THR A 49 5.35 21.08 -10.44
CA THR A 49 5.31 22.32 -9.65
C THR A 49 4.54 23.47 -10.33
N ALA A 50 4.15 23.29 -11.59
CA ALA A 50 3.32 24.25 -12.32
C ALA A 50 1.81 24.01 -12.13
N ASN A 51 1.41 22.82 -11.66
CA ASN A 51 0.02 22.44 -11.42
C ASN A 51 -0.31 22.57 -9.93
N ASN A 52 -1.32 23.37 -9.60
CA ASN A 52 -1.74 23.57 -8.22
C ASN A 52 -2.31 22.29 -7.59
N ASP A 53 -2.98 21.44 -8.35
CA ASP A 53 -3.60 20.21 -7.83
C ASP A 53 -2.52 19.20 -7.39
N ASP A 54 -1.44 19.05 -8.16
CA ASP A 54 -0.30 18.21 -7.79
C ASP A 54 0.41 18.72 -6.53
N ILE A 55 0.54 20.05 -6.40
CA ILE A 55 1.10 20.67 -5.20
C ILE A 55 0.21 20.44 -3.98
N GLU A 56 -1.10 20.60 -4.10
CA GLU A 56 -2.03 20.38 -3.00
C GLU A 56 -2.06 18.90 -2.59
N GLN A 57 -2.05 17.97 -3.55
CA GLN A 57 -1.94 16.55 -3.26
C GLN A 57 -0.65 16.21 -2.50
N PHE A 58 0.48 16.77 -2.92
CA PHE A 58 1.77 16.59 -2.24
C PHE A 58 1.77 17.13 -0.79
N LYS A 59 1.08 18.25 -0.55
CA LYS A 59 0.92 18.82 0.80
C LYS A 59 -0.02 17.95 1.66
N ILE A 60 -1.12 17.46 1.08
CA ILE A 60 -2.06 16.57 1.77
C ILE A 60 -1.35 15.29 2.19
N GLU A 61 -0.58 14.68 1.31
CA GLU A 61 0.23 13.49 1.62
C GLU A 61 1.12 13.75 2.84
N GLN A 62 1.93 14.80 2.79
CA GLN A 62 2.84 15.15 3.88
C GLN A 62 2.07 15.42 5.18
N LYS A 63 0.98 16.18 5.13
CA LYS A 63 0.16 16.49 6.30
C LYS A 63 -0.41 15.21 6.92
N THR A 64 -0.98 14.34 6.12
CA THR A 64 -1.54 13.06 6.56
C THR A 64 -0.47 12.21 7.26
N MET A 65 0.71 12.07 6.65
CA MET A 65 1.82 11.33 7.25
C MET A 65 2.35 11.98 8.54
N SER A 66 2.25 13.30 8.69
CA SER A 66 2.73 14.00 9.89
C SER A 66 1.80 13.84 11.10
N GLU A 67 0.53 13.54 10.87
CA GLU A 67 -0.48 13.31 11.90
C GLU A 67 -0.46 11.88 12.46
N ILE A 68 0.20 10.95 11.77
CA ILE A 68 0.30 9.54 12.16
C ILE A 68 1.57 9.33 13.01
N ASP A 69 1.41 8.74 14.17
CA ASP A 69 2.52 8.34 15.05
C ASP A 69 2.43 6.84 15.36
N HIS A 70 2.93 6.02 14.44
CA HIS A 70 2.93 4.57 14.58
C HIS A 70 4.24 3.97 14.07
N VAL A 71 4.81 3.01 14.80
CA VAL A 71 6.11 2.38 14.47
C VAL A 71 6.15 1.74 13.09
N GLY A 72 5.03 1.22 12.61
CA GLY A 72 4.87 0.57 11.31
C GLY A 72 4.55 1.53 10.15
N ILE A 73 4.59 2.85 10.35
CA ILE A 73 4.34 3.84 9.30
C ILE A 73 5.49 4.85 9.31
N VAL A 74 6.00 5.20 8.13
CA VAL A 74 7.07 6.20 7.99
C VAL A 74 6.54 7.56 8.40
N LYS A 75 7.26 8.21 9.33
CA LYS A 75 6.88 9.52 9.87
C LYS A 75 7.34 10.64 8.95
N SER A 76 6.46 11.59 8.65
CA SER A 76 6.85 12.85 8.01
C SER A 76 7.11 13.92 9.06
N TYR A 77 8.20 14.69 8.87
CA TYR A 77 8.64 15.67 9.86
C TYR A 77 8.25 17.10 9.49
N ARG A 78 8.50 17.52 8.27
CA ARG A 78 8.22 18.89 7.83
C ARG A 78 8.10 19.02 6.31
N LEU A 79 7.20 19.90 5.90
CA LEU A 79 7.06 20.39 4.52
C LEU A 79 7.94 21.62 4.33
N GLY A 80 8.52 21.77 3.14
CA GLY A 80 9.27 22.96 2.76
C GLY A 80 9.09 23.33 1.30
N LYS A 81 9.48 24.55 0.97
CA LYS A 81 9.49 25.08 -0.39
C LYS A 81 10.79 25.87 -0.60
N THR A 82 11.39 25.65 -1.75
CA THR A 82 12.46 26.50 -2.29
C THR A 82 11.88 27.40 -3.40
N ASP A 83 12.70 28.23 -4.01
CA ASP A 83 12.28 29.02 -5.18
C ASP A 83 11.90 28.14 -6.39
N SER A 84 12.33 26.87 -6.40
CA SER A 84 12.25 25.99 -7.56
C SER A 84 11.36 24.76 -7.39
N PHE A 85 11.11 24.27 -6.17
CA PHE A 85 10.38 23.05 -5.91
C PHE A 85 9.82 22.95 -4.49
N TRP A 86 8.82 22.06 -4.32
CA TRP A 86 8.31 21.61 -3.03
C TRP A 86 9.04 20.34 -2.58
N TYR A 87 9.24 20.20 -1.27
CA TYR A 87 9.82 19.01 -0.67
C TYR A 87 9.24 18.75 0.70
N TYR A 88 9.33 17.51 1.18
CA TYR A 88 9.15 17.23 2.59
C TYR A 88 10.23 16.28 3.11
N VAL A 89 10.51 16.42 4.40
CA VAL A 89 11.50 15.62 5.13
C VAL A 89 10.76 14.55 5.91
N MET A 90 11.23 13.32 5.81
CA MET A 90 10.62 12.16 6.46
C MET A 90 11.68 11.22 7.03
N GLU A 91 11.24 10.26 7.82
CA GLU A 91 12.06 9.17 8.35
C GLU A 91 12.80 8.44 7.23
N TYR A 92 14.08 8.23 7.41
CA TYR A 92 14.88 7.36 6.54
C TYR A 92 14.79 5.93 7.05
N VAL A 93 14.26 5.03 6.26
CA VAL A 93 14.24 3.60 6.55
C VAL A 93 15.55 2.99 6.06
N ASP A 94 16.43 2.63 7.00
CA ASP A 94 17.71 1.96 6.68
C ASP A 94 17.45 0.48 6.35
N GLY A 95 17.06 0.21 5.13
CA GLY A 95 16.65 -1.11 4.71
C GLY A 95 16.31 -1.20 3.22
N TYR A 96 15.33 -2.02 2.90
CA TYR A 96 14.87 -2.22 1.52
C TYR A 96 13.37 -2.47 1.47
N ASN A 97 12.75 -2.17 0.32
CA ASN A 97 11.36 -2.53 0.06
C ASN A 97 11.26 -3.97 -0.45
N PHE A 98 10.06 -4.55 -0.35
CA PHE A 98 9.87 -5.94 -0.73
C PHE A 98 9.85 -6.18 -2.25
N ALA A 99 9.67 -5.17 -3.08
CA ALA A 99 9.88 -5.29 -4.53
C ALA A 99 11.36 -5.58 -4.84
N ASN A 100 12.29 -4.86 -4.21
CA ASN A 100 13.72 -5.13 -4.32
C ASN A 100 14.10 -6.51 -3.79
N TYR A 101 13.37 -7.01 -2.78
CA TYR A 101 13.56 -8.38 -2.28
C TYR A 101 13.13 -9.41 -3.33
N LEU A 102 11.95 -9.24 -3.96
CA LEU A 102 11.44 -10.14 -5.01
C LEU A 102 12.40 -10.27 -6.19
N ILE A 103 13.02 -9.16 -6.62
CA ILE A 103 14.03 -9.19 -7.70
C ILE A 103 15.19 -10.14 -7.35
N ARG A 104 15.60 -10.17 -6.07
CA ARG A 104 16.75 -10.96 -5.60
C ARG A 104 16.38 -12.41 -5.24
N LYS A 105 15.24 -12.63 -4.63
CA LYS A 105 14.85 -13.90 -4.00
C LYS A 105 13.66 -14.60 -4.68
N LYS A 106 12.98 -13.92 -5.59
CA LYS A 106 11.81 -14.37 -6.38
C LYS A 106 10.52 -14.53 -5.58
N TYR A 107 10.56 -15.00 -4.35
CA TYR A 107 9.42 -15.13 -3.44
C TYR A 107 9.91 -15.14 -1.98
N LEU A 108 8.97 -14.95 -1.04
CA LEU A 108 9.20 -15.04 0.40
C LEU A 108 8.64 -16.34 0.97
N PRO A 109 9.27 -16.88 2.03
CA PRO A 109 8.66 -17.92 2.86
C PRO A 109 7.32 -17.45 3.48
N GLU A 110 6.41 -18.39 3.73
CA GLU A 110 5.10 -18.13 4.34
C GLU A 110 5.21 -17.36 5.65
N ILE A 111 6.15 -17.76 6.51
CA ILE A 111 6.33 -17.09 7.82
C ILE A 111 6.68 -15.62 7.69
N ASP A 112 7.47 -15.24 6.70
CA ASP A 112 7.80 -13.84 6.44
C ASP A 112 6.58 -13.08 5.89
N CYS A 113 5.77 -13.73 5.05
CA CYS A 113 4.51 -13.17 4.55
C CYS A 113 3.50 -12.95 5.68
N LEU A 114 3.41 -13.85 6.65
CA LEU A 114 2.57 -13.70 7.84
C LEU A 114 3.04 -12.54 8.71
N LEU A 115 4.34 -12.40 8.94
CA LEU A 115 4.92 -11.29 9.69
C LEU A 115 4.62 -9.94 9.02
N ILE A 116 4.73 -9.87 7.68
CA ILE A 116 4.37 -8.69 6.91
C ILE A 116 2.88 -8.39 7.09
N CYS A 117 2.03 -9.40 6.92
CA CYS A 117 0.58 -9.26 7.06
C CYS A 117 0.18 -8.71 8.43
N GLN A 118 0.71 -9.29 9.51
CA GLN A 118 0.45 -8.84 10.88
C GLN A 118 0.92 -7.40 11.11
N SER A 119 2.14 -7.07 10.67
CA SER A 119 2.72 -5.74 10.86
C SER A 119 1.94 -4.66 10.10
N VAL A 120 1.55 -4.94 8.86
CA VAL A 120 0.75 -4.04 8.03
C VAL A 120 -0.67 -3.91 8.61
N ALA A 121 -1.28 -5.01 9.05
CA ALA A 121 -2.61 -4.99 9.66
C ALA A 121 -2.63 -4.10 10.91
N LEU A 122 -1.65 -4.18 11.80
CA LEU A 122 -1.55 -3.32 12.99
C LEU A 122 -1.37 -1.85 12.62
N ALA A 123 -0.55 -1.55 11.61
CA ALA A 123 -0.31 -0.19 11.16
C ALA A 123 -1.56 0.44 10.54
N LEU A 124 -2.28 -0.32 9.70
CA LEU A 124 -3.49 0.16 9.02
C LEU A 124 -4.72 0.14 9.92
N ASP A 125 -4.80 -0.75 10.91
CA ASP A 125 -5.82 -0.67 11.97
C ASP A 125 -5.70 0.65 12.73
N TYR A 126 -4.48 1.02 13.12
CA TYR A 126 -4.22 2.31 13.76
C TYR A 126 -4.60 3.50 12.85
N ALA A 127 -4.18 3.48 11.58
CA ALA A 127 -4.48 4.56 10.63
C ALA A 127 -5.98 4.71 10.37
N TRP A 128 -6.69 3.60 10.21
CA TRP A 128 -8.13 3.60 9.99
C TRP A 128 -8.91 4.06 11.23
N ASN A 129 -8.70 3.43 12.38
CA ASN A 129 -9.49 3.69 13.58
C ASN A 129 -9.25 5.09 14.16
N ASN A 130 -8.03 5.63 14.08
CA ASN A 130 -7.69 6.93 14.67
C ASN A 130 -7.83 8.09 13.68
N HIS A 131 -7.59 7.85 12.39
CA HIS A 131 -7.51 8.91 11.38
C HIS A 131 -8.49 8.75 10.22
N GLY A 132 -9.17 7.59 10.08
CA GLY A 132 -10.06 7.28 8.96
C GLY A 132 -9.32 7.22 7.63
N ILE A 133 -8.07 6.75 7.63
CA ILE A 133 -7.20 6.71 6.46
C ILE A 133 -7.28 5.33 5.81
N VAL A 134 -7.48 5.32 4.50
CA VAL A 134 -7.30 4.20 3.59
C VAL A 134 -6.08 4.49 2.73
N HIS A 135 -5.13 3.56 2.64
CA HIS A 135 -3.85 3.77 1.96
C HIS A 135 -3.97 3.83 0.44
N CYS A 136 -4.83 3.01 -0.14
CA CYS A 136 -5.16 2.90 -1.56
C CYS A 136 -4.04 2.43 -2.50
N ASP A 137 -2.81 2.22 -2.04
CA ASP A 137 -1.69 1.77 -2.88
C ASP A 137 -0.76 0.79 -2.12
N ILE A 138 -1.35 -0.26 -1.52
CA ILE A 138 -0.58 -1.31 -0.84
C ILE A 138 0.05 -2.22 -1.89
N LYS A 139 1.39 -2.23 -1.93
CA LYS A 139 2.21 -3.00 -2.87
C LYS A 139 3.61 -3.26 -2.31
N PRO A 140 4.38 -4.20 -2.88
CA PRO A 140 5.73 -4.51 -2.39
C PRO A 140 6.68 -3.31 -2.33
N GLU A 141 6.52 -2.32 -3.23
CA GLU A 141 7.33 -1.10 -3.26
C GLU A 141 7.11 -0.22 -2.02
N ASN A 142 5.88 -0.21 -1.49
CA ASN A 142 5.46 0.64 -0.38
C ASN A 142 5.57 -0.05 0.99
N ILE A 143 6.07 -1.29 1.04
CA ILE A 143 6.34 -2.01 2.28
C ILE A 143 7.85 -2.19 2.41
N MET A 144 8.43 -1.65 3.45
CA MET A 144 9.87 -1.70 3.74
C MET A 144 10.16 -2.51 4.99
N ILE A 145 11.35 -3.07 5.07
CA ILE A 145 11.91 -3.63 6.30
C ILE A 145 13.23 -2.93 6.59
N ASN A 146 13.41 -2.45 7.82
CA ASN A 146 14.66 -1.82 8.23
C ASN A 146 15.68 -2.85 8.73
N SER A 147 16.90 -2.37 9.02
CA SER A 147 18.01 -3.20 9.52
C SER A 147 17.74 -3.86 10.89
N GLN A 148 16.72 -3.41 11.61
CA GLN A 148 16.29 -3.97 12.89
C GLN A 148 15.12 -4.97 12.75
N GLY A 149 14.66 -5.23 11.52
CA GLY A 149 13.55 -6.14 11.25
C GLY A 149 12.15 -5.49 11.42
N VAL A 150 12.07 -4.18 11.58
CA VAL A 150 10.79 -3.47 11.68
C VAL A 150 10.23 -3.24 10.28
N ILE A 151 8.99 -3.67 10.07
CA ILE A 151 8.24 -3.45 8.83
C ILE A 151 7.55 -2.09 8.89
N LYS A 152 7.67 -1.31 7.82
CA LYS A 152 7.11 0.03 7.71
C LYS A 152 6.41 0.25 6.38
N LEU A 153 5.22 0.85 6.45
CA LEU A 153 4.52 1.39 5.29
C LEU A 153 5.06 2.76 4.93
N THR A 154 5.19 3.00 3.64
CA THR A 154 5.61 4.29 3.05
C THR A 154 4.56 4.77 2.05
N ASP A 155 4.67 6.01 1.64
CA ASP A 155 3.94 6.60 0.51
C ASP A 155 2.41 6.60 0.65
N LEU A 156 1.89 7.57 1.42
CA LEU A 156 0.46 7.83 1.53
C LEU A 156 -0.04 8.83 0.44
N GLY A 157 0.66 8.89 -0.71
CA GLY A 157 0.36 9.84 -1.78
C GLY A 157 -1.01 9.67 -2.43
N LEU A 158 -1.56 8.46 -2.37
CA LEU A 158 -2.89 8.14 -2.89
C LEU A 158 -3.91 7.92 -1.78
N CYS A 159 -3.56 8.22 -0.52
CA CYS A 159 -4.43 7.91 0.60
C CYS A 159 -5.77 8.66 0.51
N TYR A 160 -6.81 7.94 0.81
CA TYR A 160 -8.16 8.45 0.93
C TYR A 160 -8.49 8.67 2.41
N THR A 161 -9.04 9.83 2.76
CA THR A 161 -9.40 10.12 4.13
C THR A 161 -10.92 10.27 4.24
N TYR A 162 -11.57 9.33 4.89
CA TYR A 162 -13.03 9.31 5.10
C TYR A 162 -13.57 10.58 5.79
N LYS A 163 -12.74 11.28 6.57
CA LYS A 163 -13.10 12.55 7.23
C LYS A 163 -13.41 13.68 6.24
N PHE A 164 -12.75 13.72 5.08
CA PHE A 164 -13.00 14.78 4.09
C PHE A 164 -14.40 14.69 3.46
N LEU A 165 -15.04 13.51 3.45
CA LEU A 165 -16.42 13.38 2.98
C LEU A 165 -17.44 14.04 3.91
N LYS A 166 -17.20 14.05 5.24
CA LYS A 166 -18.10 14.66 6.22
C LYS A 166 -18.07 16.18 6.19
N ASP A 167 -16.96 16.76 5.76
CA ASP A 167 -16.76 18.22 5.69
C ASP A 167 -17.16 18.82 4.33
N GLY A 168 -17.75 18.02 3.43
CA GLY A 168 -18.33 18.48 2.16
C GLY A 168 -17.27 18.80 1.08
N VAL A 169 -15.99 18.48 1.29
CA VAL A 169 -14.95 18.64 0.27
C VAL A 169 -14.93 17.37 -0.58
N GLN A 170 -15.70 17.36 -1.66
CA GLN A 170 -15.65 16.32 -2.67
C GLN A 170 -14.43 16.54 -3.59
N ASN A 171 -13.28 16.09 -3.18
CA ASN A 171 -12.22 15.75 -4.12
C ASN A 171 -12.29 14.24 -4.38
N VAL A 172 -13.31 13.80 -5.08
CA VAL A 172 -13.31 12.50 -5.72
C VAL A 172 -12.38 12.63 -6.92
N PRO A 173 -11.25 11.90 -6.96
CA PRO A 173 -10.39 11.97 -8.13
C PRO A 173 -11.17 11.53 -9.38
N ASP A 174 -11.04 12.30 -10.46
CA ASP A 174 -11.64 11.96 -11.76
C ASP A 174 -11.01 10.72 -12.43
N HIS A 175 -10.11 10.03 -11.74
CA HIS A 175 -9.39 8.87 -12.27
C HIS A 175 -9.18 7.79 -11.20
N VAL A 176 -9.06 6.56 -11.68
CA VAL A 176 -8.78 5.38 -10.86
C VAL A 176 -7.45 5.55 -10.13
N MET A 177 -7.49 5.47 -8.79
CA MET A 177 -6.29 5.58 -7.94
C MET A 177 -5.80 4.19 -7.52
N GLY A 178 -4.49 3.96 -7.61
CA GLY A 178 -3.85 2.73 -7.18
C GLY A 178 -3.01 2.09 -8.29
N THR A 179 -2.26 1.07 -7.92
CA THR A 179 -1.42 0.30 -8.86
C THR A 179 -2.23 -0.85 -9.43
N PRO A 180 -2.42 -0.95 -10.77
CA PRO A 180 -3.32 -1.93 -11.41
C PRO A 180 -3.14 -3.38 -10.96
N SER A 181 -1.91 -3.80 -10.63
CA SER A 181 -1.62 -5.18 -10.21
C SER A 181 -2.14 -5.55 -8.82
N TYR A 182 -2.53 -4.56 -8.00
CA TYR A 182 -2.94 -4.78 -6.60
C TYR A 182 -4.24 -4.06 -6.26
N ILE A 183 -4.83 -3.36 -7.20
CA ILE A 183 -5.99 -2.50 -7.01
C ILE A 183 -7.22 -3.31 -6.59
N SER A 184 -8.01 -2.77 -5.65
CA SER A 184 -9.27 -3.41 -5.25
C SER A 184 -10.40 -3.15 -6.25
N PRO A 185 -11.43 -4.04 -6.34
CA PRO A 185 -12.57 -3.86 -7.22
C PRO A 185 -13.25 -2.49 -7.02
N GLU A 186 -13.48 -2.09 -5.76
CA GLU A 186 -14.13 -0.82 -5.42
C GLU A 186 -13.31 0.41 -5.85
N GLN A 187 -11.97 0.32 -5.86
CA GLN A 187 -11.14 1.38 -6.44
C GLN A 187 -11.28 1.46 -7.96
N VAL A 188 -11.36 0.31 -8.64
CA VAL A 188 -11.58 0.26 -10.11
C VAL A 188 -12.93 0.85 -10.47
N TYR A 189 -13.98 0.57 -9.68
CA TYR A 189 -15.32 1.14 -9.89
C TYR A 189 -15.39 2.64 -9.57
N GLY A 190 -14.38 3.20 -8.90
CA GLY A 190 -14.39 4.60 -8.47
C GLY A 190 -15.39 4.85 -7.36
N ASP A 191 -15.58 3.88 -6.45
CA ASP A 191 -16.47 4.05 -5.31
C ASP A 191 -16.02 5.23 -4.47
N VAL A 192 -16.96 6.14 -4.16
CA VAL A 192 -16.70 7.35 -3.37
C VAL A 192 -16.56 7.06 -1.87
N GLU A 193 -16.99 5.90 -1.40
CA GLU A 193 -16.91 5.48 -0.01
C GLU A 193 -15.96 4.28 0.13
N LEU A 194 -14.66 4.55 0.00
CA LEU A 194 -13.63 3.55 0.29
C LEU A 194 -13.45 3.40 1.79
N ASP A 195 -13.25 2.16 2.25
CA ASP A 195 -12.90 1.84 3.63
C ASP A 195 -11.70 0.86 3.69
N CYS A 196 -11.36 0.42 4.90
CA CYS A 196 -10.20 -0.46 5.14
C CYS A 196 -10.24 -1.77 4.33
N ARG A 197 -11.39 -2.19 3.84
CA ARG A 197 -11.55 -3.43 3.06
C ARG A 197 -10.89 -3.32 1.67
N ALA A 198 -10.74 -2.11 1.12
CA ALA A 198 -9.97 -1.89 -0.09
C ALA A 198 -8.49 -2.24 0.11
N ASP A 199 -7.89 -1.77 1.20
CA ASP A 199 -6.51 -2.08 1.55
C ASP A 199 -6.32 -3.56 1.94
N ILE A 200 -7.32 -4.20 2.56
CA ILE A 200 -7.30 -5.65 2.84
C ILE A 200 -7.17 -6.44 1.55
N TYR A 201 -7.90 -6.09 0.50
CA TYR A 201 -7.77 -6.73 -0.81
C TYR A 201 -6.37 -6.51 -1.40
N SER A 202 -5.90 -5.27 -1.42
CA SER A 202 -4.58 -4.90 -1.96
C SER A 202 -3.43 -5.59 -1.20
N LEU A 203 -3.56 -5.75 0.12
CA LEU A 203 -2.62 -6.54 0.91
C LEU A 203 -2.68 -8.03 0.54
N GLY A 204 -3.87 -8.59 0.33
CA GLY A 204 -4.03 -9.97 -0.15
C GLY A 204 -3.32 -10.20 -1.50
N ALA A 205 -3.50 -9.27 -2.46
CA ALA A 205 -2.82 -9.30 -3.75
C ALA A 205 -1.29 -9.19 -3.61
N THR A 206 -0.85 -8.31 -2.69
CA THR A 206 0.57 -8.14 -2.37
C THR A 206 1.17 -9.42 -1.75
N LEU A 207 0.52 -10.03 -0.78
CA LEU A 207 0.99 -11.26 -0.14
C LEU A 207 1.00 -12.45 -1.12
N TYR A 208 0.02 -12.52 -2.01
CA TYR A 208 0.03 -13.50 -3.09
C TYR A 208 1.28 -13.34 -3.96
N HIS A 209 1.58 -12.10 -4.38
CA HIS A 209 2.78 -11.82 -5.17
C HIS A 209 4.05 -12.12 -4.37
N LEU A 210 4.14 -11.72 -3.12
CA LEU A 210 5.30 -11.98 -2.27
C LEU A 210 5.53 -13.48 -2.05
N SER A 211 4.49 -14.25 -1.81
CA SER A 211 4.59 -15.68 -1.52
C SER A 211 4.84 -16.55 -2.75
N THR A 212 4.34 -16.15 -3.92
CA THR A 212 4.41 -16.95 -5.16
C THR A 212 5.45 -16.43 -6.17
N GLY A 213 5.84 -15.17 -6.09
CA GLY A 213 6.60 -14.45 -7.11
C GLY A 213 5.80 -14.18 -8.38
N LYS A 214 4.46 -14.26 -8.31
CA LYS A 214 3.55 -14.03 -9.43
C LYS A 214 2.45 -13.05 -9.04
N LEU A 215 2.10 -12.17 -9.96
CA LEU A 215 0.90 -11.34 -9.83
C LEU A 215 -0.37 -12.21 -9.82
N LEU A 216 -1.47 -11.69 -9.29
CA LEU A 216 -2.78 -12.38 -9.33
C LEU A 216 -3.20 -12.70 -10.75
N PHE A 217 -3.05 -11.73 -11.64
CA PHE A 217 -3.44 -11.79 -13.04
C PHE A 217 -2.24 -11.39 -13.91
N PRO A 218 -1.23 -12.29 -14.06
CA PRO A 218 -0.06 -12.02 -14.89
C PRO A 218 -0.46 -12.00 -16.37
N ASP A 219 0.38 -11.38 -17.18
CA ASP A 219 0.30 -11.38 -18.66
C ASP A 219 -0.94 -10.66 -19.23
N LEU A 220 -1.62 -9.81 -18.42
CA LEU A 220 -2.70 -8.95 -18.87
C LEU A 220 -2.21 -7.50 -19.03
N GLU A 221 -2.75 -6.80 -20.01
CA GLU A 221 -2.58 -5.35 -20.14
C GLU A 221 -3.34 -4.64 -19.00
N THR A 222 -2.94 -3.39 -18.72
CA THR A 222 -3.44 -2.62 -17.56
C THR A 222 -4.96 -2.62 -17.45
N GLU A 223 -5.68 -2.36 -18.54
CA GLU A 223 -7.15 -2.30 -18.53
C GLU A 223 -7.78 -3.67 -18.31
N GLU A 224 -7.23 -4.72 -18.92
CA GLU A 224 -7.69 -6.10 -18.73
C GLU A 224 -7.41 -6.60 -17.32
N MET A 225 -6.27 -6.22 -16.73
CA MET A 225 -5.91 -6.54 -15.36
C MET A 225 -6.89 -5.90 -14.36
N MET A 226 -7.24 -4.62 -14.54
CA MET A 226 -8.25 -3.96 -13.71
C MET A 226 -9.63 -4.65 -13.84
N LYS A 227 -10.04 -5.03 -15.05
CA LYS A 227 -11.28 -5.81 -15.27
C LYS A 227 -11.23 -7.16 -14.56
N ALA A 228 -10.07 -7.85 -14.57
CA ALA A 228 -9.88 -9.12 -13.89
C ALA A 228 -10.03 -9.02 -12.37
N HIS A 229 -9.63 -7.89 -11.77
CA HIS A 229 -9.88 -7.61 -10.35
C HIS A 229 -11.39 -7.48 -10.03
N CYS A 230 -12.21 -7.03 -10.97
CA CYS A 230 -13.65 -6.85 -10.79
C CYS A 230 -14.49 -8.08 -11.13
N ASP A 231 -14.05 -8.90 -12.09
CA ASP A 231 -14.81 -10.04 -12.60
C ASP A 231 -14.82 -11.20 -11.59
N VAL A 232 -16.01 -11.54 -11.06
CA VAL A 232 -16.20 -12.61 -10.06
C VAL A 232 -15.85 -14.00 -10.58
N GLU A 233 -15.88 -14.22 -11.89
CA GLU A 233 -15.50 -15.47 -12.53
C GLU A 233 -13.96 -15.59 -12.69
N MET A 234 -13.25 -14.48 -12.73
CA MET A 234 -11.79 -14.45 -12.82
C MET A 234 -11.19 -14.62 -11.43
N ARG A 235 -10.73 -15.83 -11.14
CA ARG A 235 -10.08 -16.15 -9.85
C ARG A 235 -8.56 -16.26 -10.01
N ALA A 236 -7.84 -15.85 -8.99
CA ALA A 236 -6.41 -16.13 -8.89
C ALA A 236 -6.16 -17.64 -8.90
N LYS A 237 -5.05 -18.05 -9.48
CA LYS A 237 -4.62 -19.47 -9.41
C LYS A 237 -4.30 -19.83 -7.96
N ASP A 238 -4.54 -21.09 -7.57
CA ASP A 238 -4.10 -21.60 -6.26
C ASP A 238 -2.59 -21.32 -6.10
N PRO A 239 -2.17 -20.60 -5.04
CA PRO A 239 -0.76 -20.21 -4.86
C PRO A 239 0.16 -21.43 -4.73
N ARG A 240 -0.36 -22.62 -4.34
CA ARG A 240 0.39 -23.89 -4.24
C ARG A 240 0.82 -24.43 -5.61
N ILE A 241 0.22 -23.98 -6.70
CA ILE A 241 0.73 -24.30 -8.07
C ILE A 241 2.15 -23.74 -8.25
N PHE A 242 2.45 -22.61 -7.62
CA PHE A 242 3.76 -21.93 -7.70
C PHE A 242 4.66 -22.29 -6.52
N GLN A 243 4.06 -22.45 -5.32
CA GLN A 243 4.75 -22.75 -4.06
C GLN A 243 4.03 -23.87 -3.30
N PRO A 244 4.33 -25.14 -3.62
CA PRO A 244 3.61 -26.30 -3.05
C PRO A 244 3.72 -26.44 -1.53
N MET A 245 4.67 -25.74 -0.90
CA MET A 245 4.89 -25.79 0.55
C MET A 245 4.01 -24.81 1.34
N LEU A 246 3.23 -23.96 0.68
CA LEU A 246 2.30 -23.06 1.37
C LEU A 246 1.21 -23.87 2.09
N SER A 247 0.95 -23.49 3.34
CA SER A 247 -0.05 -24.13 4.16
C SER A 247 -1.47 -23.87 3.64
N GLU A 248 -2.39 -24.77 3.95
CA GLU A 248 -3.79 -24.58 3.64
C GLU A 248 -4.36 -23.34 4.33
N GLY A 249 -3.98 -23.10 5.59
CA GLY A 249 -4.40 -21.92 6.34
C GLY A 249 -3.98 -20.61 5.69
N PHE A 250 -2.75 -20.54 5.18
CA PHE A 250 -2.28 -19.34 4.46
C PHE A 250 -3.02 -19.14 3.13
N CYS A 251 -3.27 -20.21 2.39
CA CYS A 251 -4.06 -20.11 1.16
C CYS A 251 -5.49 -19.61 1.43
N GLN A 252 -6.11 -20.09 2.51
CA GLN A 252 -7.44 -19.65 2.95
C GLN A 252 -7.45 -18.19 3.43
N LEU A 253 -6.37 -17.73 4.10
CA LEU A 253 -6.19 -16.33 4.45
C LEU A 253 -6.18 -15.45 3.18
N LEU A 254 -5.37 -15.81 2.18
CA LEU A 254 -5.33 -15.09 0.90
C LEU A 254 -6.71 -15.09 0.22
N GLU A 255 -7.39 -16.24 0.18
CA GLU A 255 -8.72 -16.35 -0.42
C GLU A 255 -9.72 -15.41 0.28
N ALA A 256 -9.73 -15.35 1.61
CA ALA A 256 -10.62 -14.51 2.39
C ALA A 256 -10.35 -13.00 2.18
N MET A 257 -9.09 -12.61 1.98
CA MET A 257 -8.69 -11.23 1.67
C MET A 257 -9.06 -10.84 0.23
N LEU A 258 -9.02 -11.77 -0.71
CA LEU A 258 -9.21 -11.53 -2.14
C LEU A 258 -10.66 -11.72 -2.62
N VAL A 259 -11.61 -11.86 -1.72
CA VAL A 259 -13.04 -11.83 -2.07
C VAL A 259 -13.37 -10.49 -2.74
N LYS A 260 -13.96 -10.54 -3.94
CA LYS A 260 -14.19 -9.33 -4.75
C LYS A 260 -15.34 -8.48 -4.22
N ASP A 261 -16.41 -9.12 -3.74
CA ASP A 261 -17.46 -8.43 -3.01
C ASP A 261 -16.94 -8.01 -1.63
N ARG A 262 -16.84 -6.69 -1.40
CA ARG A 262 -16.30 -6.17 -0.15
C ARG A 262 -17.14 -6.55 1.08
N ASP A 263 -18.45 -6.79 0.91
CA ASP A 263 -19.34 -7.15 2.02
C ASP A 263 -19.19 -8.63 2.45
N GLU A 264 -18.67 -9.48 1.55
CA GLU A 264 -18.31 -10.87 1.81
C GLU A 264 -16.83 -11.05 2.22
N ARG A 265 -16.00 -10.04 1.99
CA ARG A 265 -14.56 -10.01 2.34
C ARG A 265 -14.38 -9.93 3.85
N VAL A 266 -13.17 -10.20 4.36
CA VAL A 266 -12.81 -9.92 5.76
C VAL A 266 -13.05 -8.44 6.06
N GLN A 267 -13.70 -8.14 7.20
CA GLN A 267 -14.23 -6.81 7.46
C GLN A 267 -13.29 -5.89 8.23
N THR A 268 -12.38 -6.44 9.03
CA THR A 268 -11.50 -5.62 9.89
C THR A 268 -10.05 -6.08 9.86
N TRP A 269 -9.15 -5.18 10.17
CA TRP A 269 -7.73 -5.49 10.35
C TRP A 269 -7.47 -6.43 11.52
N ASN A 270 -8.28 -6.33 12.59
CA ASN A 270 -8.19 -7.23 13.73
C ASN A 270 -8.55 -8.67 13.36
N ASP A 271 -9.51 -8.87 12.46
CA ASP A 271 -9.81 -10.21 11.91
C ASP A 271 -8.61 -10.75 11.12
N ILE A 272 -7.98 -9.94 10.27
CA ILE A 272 -6.76 -10.32 9.55
C ILE A 272 -5.64 -10.72 10.51
N TYR A 273 -5.38 -9.92 11.53
CA TYR A 273 -4.35 -10.24 12.53
C TYR A 273 -4.64 -11.56 13.24
N SER A 274 -5.89 -11.77 13.64
CA SER A 274 -6.33 -13.01 14.30
C SER A 274 -6.18 -14.22 13.39
N MET A 275 -6.56 -14.10 12.12
CA MET A 275 -6.38 -15.16 11.12
C MET A 275 -4.91 -15.51 10.91
N CYS A 276 -4.01 -14.51 10.85
CA CYS A 276 -2.56 -14.77 10.78
C CYS A 276 -2.07 -15.60 11.98
N CYS A 277 -2.49 -15.23 13.20
CA CYS A 277 -2.14 -15.97 14.42
C CYS A 277 -2.65 -17.42 14.39
N ASP A 278 -3.83 -17.65 13.80
CA ASP A 278 -4.38 -18.99 13.66
C ASP A 278 -3.60 -19.83 12.63
N VAL A 279 -3.19 -19.23 11.50
CA VAL A 279 -2.30 -19.90 10.53
C VAL A 279 -0.98 -20.31 11.17
N GLU A 280 -0.35 -19.43 11.96
CA GLU A 280 0.89 -19.76 12.70
C GLU A 280 0.73 -20.92 13.66
N ARG A 281 -0.45 -21.13 14.21
CA ARG A 281 -0.80 -22.28 15.08
C ARG A 281 -1.16 -23.53 14.31
N GLY A 282 -1.12 -23.49 12.98
CA GLY A 282 -1.53 -24.59 12.11
C GLY A 282 -3.05 -24.80 12.04
N ILE A 283 -3.83 -23.76 12.36
CA ILE A 283 -5.29 -23.79 12.27
C ILE A 283 -5.70 -23.39 10.86
N SER A 284 -6.54 -24.20 10.22
CA SER A 284 -7.18 -23.88 8.95
C SER A 284 -8.60 -23.36 9.18
N PHE A 285 -9.04 -22.44 8.34
CA PHE A 285 -10.37 -21.86 8.42
C PHE A 285 -11.36 -22.72 7.63
N LYS A 286 -12.62 -22.76 8.09
CA LYS A 286 -13.68 -23.29 7.24
C LYS A 286 -14.02 -22.23 6.20
N PRO A 287 -14.03 -22.57 4.88
CA PRO A 287 -14.46 -21.61 3.87
C PRO A 287 -15.87 -21.10 4.22
N ARG A 288 -16.07 -19.79 4.19
CA ARG A 288 -17.42 -19.22 4.25
C ARG A 288 -18.18 -19.80 3.05
N GLN A 289 -19.27 -20.50 3.32
CA GLN A 289 -20.17 -20.95 2.26
C GLN A 289 -20.76 -19.69 1.63
N THR A 290 -20.29 -19.32 0.45
CA THR A 290 -20.98 -18.34 -0.39
C THR A 290 -22.40 -18.84 -0.57
N LYS A 291 -23.40 -18.07 -0.16
CA LYS A 291 -24.80 -18.36 -0.46
C LYS A 291 -24.89 -18.44 -1.98
N SER A 292 -24.96 -19.67 -2.50
CA SER A 292 -25.31 -19.86 -3.90
C SER A 292 -26.65 -19.15 -4.11
N SER A 293 -26.65 -18.21 -5.06
CA SER A 293 -27.89 -17.60 -5.57
C SER A 293 -28.89 -18.73 -5.79
N SER A 294 -29.89 -18.76 -4.93
CA SER A 294 -31.01 -19.69 -5.03
C SER A 294 -31.60 -19.50 -6.42
N SER A 295 -31.50 -20.52 -7.25
CA SER A 295 -32.22 -20.62 -8.49
C SER A 295 -33.70 -20.32 -8.21
N ILE A 296 -34.18 -19.19 -8.69
CA ILE A 296 -35.62 -18.91 -8.80
C ILE A 296 -36.12 -19.92 -9.84
N ILE A 297 -36.66 -21.02 -9.37
CA ILE A 297 -37.48 -21.89 -10.20
C ILE A 297 -38.72 -21.12 -10.49
N LEU A 298 -38.81 -20.56 -11.71
CA LEU A 298 -40.08 -20.12 -12.28
C LEU A 298 -40.93 -21.35 -12.46
N GLY A 299 -41.81 -21.61 -11.48
CA GLY A 299 -42.94 -22.50 -11.66
C GLY A 299 -43.94 -21.88 -12.64
N LEU A 300 -44.33 -22.67 -13.63
CA LEU A 300 -45.41 -22.45 -14.60
C LEU A 300 -46.71 -21.95 -13.95
#